data_cb8394eb72fcc925b82d3c3cb9ec8afb
#
_entry.id   cb8394eb72fcc925b82d3c3cb9ec8afb
#
_cell.length_a   1.000
_cell.length_b   1.000
_cell.length_c   1.000
_cell.angle_alpha   90.00
_cell.angle_beta   90.00
_cell.angle_gamma   90.00
#
_symmetry.space_group_name_H-M   'P 1'
#
loop_
_entity.id
_entity.type
_entity.pdbx_description
1 polymer ?
#
loop_
_entity_poly.entity_id
_entity_poly.type
_entity_poly.pdbx_seq_one_letter_code
_entity_poly.pdbx_strand_id
1 'polypeptide(L)'
;EIEVKVSPDVSGEIIELNVNEGDSVRKGQVLARIYADIYSTQRDQFAAGVEQAKAQLSNSNANIPGLKAVLDNAKAAFERQRKLYTEKVTSRQEYDQAEQAFRTAEANYKAAIEGLKGTEASIMGAEAQLARANKDLSRTTLVAPMDGVISLLAVKKGERVVGTAQMAGTEMMRVADMRSIEIRVDVGENDIPKVKLGDTALVEVDAYTNRKFKGLVYKIANPNTQTTTTATSTEVTNYKVHIRLIPDSYKDMMIPGRAFPFRPGMSASADIQTNTKQNVLAVPLNAVTTREKNSDGKEGASKEVSTDDKPGIDDEAVEEVVFIVQKDNKVKKVKVKTAIQDLNYIEILEGLNDGDQVVTGPYNTVSKILKDGNLVKIVPKDKLFEEKKKE
;
A
#
# COMPACT_ATOMS: atom_id res chain seq x y z
N GLU A 1 1.55 1.59 6.36
CA GLU A 1 0.46 1.39 5.38
C GLU A 1 0.87 1.93 3.99
N ILE A 2 1.51 3.09 3.94
CA ILE A 2 1.94 3.72 2.69
C ILE A 2 3.46 3.70 2.64
N GLU A 3 4.00 3.00 1.68
CA GLU A 3 5.42 2.98 1.36
C GLU A 3 5.60 3.32 -0.12
N VAL A 4 6.37 4.35 -0.42
CA VAL A 4 6.62 4.82 -1.78
C VAL A 4 8.07 4.55 -2.15
N LYS A 5 8.26 3.82 -3.24
CA LYS A 5 9.57 3.61 -3.87
C LYS A 5 9.99 4.88 -4.58
N VAL A 6 11.20 5.31 -4.33
CA VAL A 6 11.81 6.48 -4.95
C VAL A 6 12.90 6.01 -5.90
N SER A 7 12.64 6.22 -7.19
CA SER A 7 13.57 5.90 -8.28
C SER A 7 13.85 7.17 -9.08
N PRO A 8 15.03 7.32 -9.67
CA PRO A 8 15.36 8.50 -10.45
C PRO A 8 14.67 8.44 -11.82
N ASP A 9 14.27 9.58 -12.35
CA ASP A 9 13.74 9.68 -13.71
C ASP A 9 14.87 9.68 -14.76
N VAL A 10 16.06 10.13 -14.35
CA VAL A 10 17.23 10.30 -15.22
C VAL A 10 18.41 9.45 -14.76
N SER A 11 19.21 8.98 -15.70
CA SER A 11 20.38 8.17 -15.41
C SER A 11 21.60 9.04 -15.11
N GLY A 12 22.46 8.62 -14.18
CA GLY A 12 23.70 9.33 -13.85
C GLY A 12 24.35 8.80 -12.58
N GLU A 13 25.41 9.46 -12.15
CA GLU A 13 26.13 9.19 -10.90
C GLU A 13 25.57 10.02 -9.75
N ILE A 14 25.46 9.46 -8.57
CA ILE A 14 24.99 10.15 -7.36
C ILE A 14 26.14 10.99 -6.79
N ILE A 15 26.04 12.30 -6.91
CA ILE A 15 27.05 13.24 -6.37
C ILE A 15 26.79 13.63 -4.94
N GLU A 16 25.53 13.70 -4.54
CA GLU A 16 25.12 14.03 -3.19
C GLU A 16 24.02 13.05 -2.72
N LEU A 17 24.16 12.61 -1.49
CA LEU A 17 23.17 11.80 -0.79
C LEU A 17 23.01 12.39 0.61
N ASN A 18 21.86 13.01 0.87
CA ASN A 18 21.63 13.87 2.05
C ASN A 18 20.84 13.14 3.14
N VAL A 19 20.58 11.86 2.99
CA VAL A 19 19.77 11.06 3.90
C VAL A 19 20.40 9.71 4.16
N ASN A 20 20.12 9.18 5.34
CA ASN A 20 20.47 7.83 5.75
C ASN A 20 19.22 7.01 6.02
N GLU A 21 19.36 5.69 6.09
CA GLU A 21 18.28 4.81 6.50
C GLU A 21 17.84 5.12 7.93
N GLY A 22 16.51 5.30 8.11
CA GLY A 22 15.91 5.69 9.38
C GLY A 22 15.72 7.20 9.57
N ASP A 23 16.21 8.05 8.66
CA ASP A 23 16.02 9.50 8.75
C ASP A 23 14.58 9.90 8.44
N SER A 24 14.07 10.90 9.18
CA SER A 24 12.78 11.51 8.92
C SER A 24 12.89 12.59 7.86
N VAL A 25 12.04 12.53 6.84
CA VAL A 25 12.03 13.45 5.70
C VAL A 25 10.67 14.13 5.53
N ARG A 26 10.69 15.36 5.00
CA ARG A 26 9.48 16.12 4.66
C ARG A 26 9.26 16.11 3.16
N LYS A 27 8.02 16.18 2.73
CA LYS A 27 7.66 16.32 1.32
C LYS A 27 8.40 17.48 0.68
N GLY A 28 9.05 17.23 -0.47
CA GLY A 28 9.86 18.21 -1.19
C GLY A 28 11.29 18.41 -0.68
N GLN A 29 11.68 17.74 0.41
CA GLN A 29 13.07 17.74 0.88
C GLN A 29 13.98 17.03 -0.14
N VAL A 30 15.15 17.61 -0.41
CA VAL A 30 16.15 17.02 -1.31
C VAL A 30 16.80 15.82 -0.65
N LEU A 31 16.66 14.66 -1.28
CA LEU A 31 17.18 13.37 -0.82
C LEU A 31 18.56 13.07 -1.44
N ALA A 32 18.65 13.24 -2.76
CA ALA A 32 19.87 12.98 -3.52
C ALA A 32 19.99 13.91 -4.72
N ARG A 33 21.20 14.09 -5.23
CA ARG A 33 21.48 14.76 -6.50
C ARG A 33 22.29 13.86 -7.41
N ILE A 34 21.84 13.78 -8.65
CA ILE A 34 22.51 13.06 -9.74
C ILE A 34 23.36 14.06 -10.52
N TYR A 35 24.48 13.60 -11.07
CA TYR A 35 25.39 14.40 -11.88
C TYR A 35 24.66 15.05 -13.06
N ALA A 36 24.64 16.38 -13.07
CA ALA A 36 23.75 17.17 -13.91
C ALA A 36 24.40 17.83 -15.11
N ASP A 37 25.74 17.69 -15.31
CA ASP A 37 26.48 18.45 -16.33
C ASP A 37 25.93 18.28 -17.75
N ILE A 38 25.57 17.07 -18.14
CA ILE A 38 24.98 16.80 -19.47
C ILE A 38 23.66 17.57 -19.62
N TYR A 39 22.82 17.53 -18.60
CA TYR A 39 21.49 18.18 -18.59
C TYR A 39 21.62 19.71 -18.52
N SER A 40 22.59 20.22 -17.74
CA SER A 40 22.87 21.66 -17.68
C SER A 40 23.39 22.20 -19.00
N THR A 41 24.34 21.50 -19.63
CA THR A 41 24.86 21.85 -20.96
C THR A 41 23.76 21.85 -22.03
N GLN A 42 22.89 20.85 -22.00
CA GLN A 42 21.76 20.76 -22.93
C GLN A 42 20.75 21.89 -22.72
N ARG A 43 20.45 22.26 -21.46
CA ARG A 43 19.60 23.41 -21.12
C ARG A 43 20.22 24.71 -21.68
N ASP A 44 21.54 24.91 -21.53
CA ASP A 44 22.25 26.11 -22.00
C ASP A 44 22.24 26.17 -23.52
N GLN A 45 22.39 25.04 -24.22
CA GLN A 45 22.27 24.97 -25.68
C GLN A 45 20.88 25.40 -26.16
N PHE A 46 19.80 24.92 -25.53
CA PHE A 46 18.45 25.36 -25.90
C PHE A 46 18.16 26.81 -25.51
N ALA A 47 18.74 27.29 -24.40
CA ALA A 47 18.65 28.71 -24.04
C ALA A 47 19.28 29.60 -25.12
N ALA A 48 20.46 29.25 -25.62
CA ALA A 48 21.08 29.94 -26.73
C ALA A 48 20.22 29.90 -28.02
N GLY A 49 19.53 28.77 -28.27
CA GLY A 49 18.58 28.64 -29.38
C GLY A 49 17.38 29.60 -29.27
N VAL A 50 16.84 29.81 -28.05
CA VAL A 50 15.78 30.82 -27.83
C VAL A 50 16.29 32.22 -28.12
N GLU A 51 17.49 32.58 -27.65
CA GLU A 51 18.05 33.91 -27.90
C GLU A 51 18.34 34.14 -29.41
N GLN A 52 18.78 33.11 -30.15
CA GLN A 52 18.94 33.17 -31.61
C GLN A 52 17.57 33.41 -32.29
N ALA A 53 16.50 32.71 -31.88
CA ALA A 53 15.17 32.91 -32.45
C ALA A 53 14.63 34.33 -32.16
N LYS A 54 14.87 34.88 -30.97
CA LYS A 54 14.52 36.26 -30.59
C LYS A 54 15.28 37.29 -31.41
N ALA A 55 16.59 37.07 -31.65
CA ALA A 55 17.38 37.94 -32.51
C ALA A 55 16.82 37.96 -33.94
N GLN A 56 16.39 36.81 -34.47
CA GLN A 56 15.75 36.70 -35.79
C GLN A 56 14.43 37.49 -35.85
N LEU A 57 13.61 37.42 -34.80
CA LEU A 57 12.36 38.19 -34.68
C LEU A 57 12.69 39.71 -34.70
N SER A 58 13.70 40.13 -33.93
CA SER A 58 14.13 41.53 -33.88
C SER A 58 14.56 42.04 -35.27
N ASN A 59 15.36 41.23 -36.01
CA ASN A 59 15.77 41.56 -37.37
C ASN A 59 14.56 41.65 -38.32
N SER A 60 13.63 40.71 -38.24
CA SER A 60 12.42 40.73 -39.07
C SER A 60 11.53 41.92 -38.74
N ASN A 61 11.41 42.29 -37.48
CA ASN A 61 10.64 43.43 -37.01
C ASN A 61 11.25 44.78 -37.46
N ALA A 62 12.60 44.86 -37.45
CA ALA A 62 13.31 46.05 -37.94
C ALA A 62 13.07 46.39 -39.42
N ASN A 63 12.69 45.40 -40.23
CA ASN A 63 12.39 45.60 -41.67
C ASN A 63 10.95 46.14 -41.90
N ILE A 64 10.03 45.92 -40.97
CA ILE A 64 8.60 46.31 -41.11
C ILE A 64 8.42 47.81 -41.32
N PRO A 65 9.05 48.72 -40.56
CA PRO A 65 8.93 50.18 -40.81
C PRO A 65 9.34 50.61 -42.23
N GLY A 66 10.37 49.99 -42.76
CA GLY A 66 10.82 50.25 -44.14
C GLY A 66 9.77 49.86 -45.18
N LEU A 67 9.21 48.65 -45.06
CA LEU A 67 8.13 48.19 -45.96
C LEU A 67 6.84 49.01 -45.81
N LYS A 68 6.54 49.46 -44.58
CA LYS A 68 5.42 50.37 -44.33
C LYS A 68 5.60 51.71 -45.01
N ALA A 69 6.78 52.30 -44.94
CA ALA A 69 7.09 53.57 -45.62
C ALA A 69 6.94 53.44 -47.16
N VAL A 70 7.37 52.31 -47.75
CA VAL A 70 7.17 52.00 -49.17
C VAL A 70 5.68 51.92 -49.53
N LEU A 71 4.90 51.23 -48.70
CA LEU A 71 3.44 51.10 -48.84
C LEU A 71 2.76 52.48 -48.77
N ASP A 72 3.09 53.28 -47.73
CA ASP A 72 2.49 54.61 -47.54
C ASP A 72 2.82 55.55 -48.75
N ASN A 73 4.04 55.49 -49.25
CA ASN A 73 4.41 56.24 -50.46
C ASN A 73 3.67 55.77 -51.71
N ALA A 74 3.55 54.45 -51.93
CA ALA A 74 2.82 53.89 -53.07
C ALA A 74 1.34 54.24 -53.02
N LYS A 75 0.75 54.19 -51.80
CA LYS A 75 -0.63 54.55 -51.54
C LYS A 75 -0.89 56.03 -51.85
N ALA A 76 -0.04 56.93 -51.36
CA ALA A 76 -0.17 58.36 -51.66
C ALA A 76 -0.01 58.68 -53.16
N ALA A 77 0.86 57.96 -53.86
CA ALA A 77 1.00 58.07 -55.32
C ALA A 77 -0.28 57.61 -56.06
N PHE A 78 -0.79 56.43 -55.67
CA PHE A 78 -2.01 55.90 -56.23
C PHE A 78 -3.23 56.80 -55.98
N GLU A 79 -3.39 57.37 -54.81
CA GLU A 79 -4.49 58.29 -54.47
C GLU A 79 -4.42 59.60 -55.32
N ARG A 80 -3.20 60.14 -55.53
CA ARG A 80 -3.01 61.29 -56.42
C ARG A 80 -3.37 60.93 -57.86
N GLN A 81 -2.88 59.82 -58.41
CA GLN A 81 -3.15 59.39 -59.74
C GLN A 81 -4.60 59.04 -59.99
N ARG A 82 -5.31 58.49 -58.94
CA ARG A 82 -6.74 58.26 -59.00
C ARG A 82 -7.57 59.52 -59.10
N LYS A 83 -7.17 60.61 -58.42
CA LYS A 83 -7.84 61.93 -58.55
C LYS A 83 -7.65 62.51 -59.93
N LEU A 84 -6.39 62.51 -60.48
CA LEU A 84 -6.06 63.03 -61.81
C LEU A 84 -6.84 62.21 -62.90
N TYR A 85 -6.96 60.92 -62.74
CA TYR A 85 -7.71 60.07 -63.66
C TYR A 85 -9.21 60.40 -63.64
N THR A 86 -9.79 60.64 -62.48
CA THR A 86 -11.21 61.05 -62.35
C THR A 86 -11.47 62.41 -62.95
N GLU A 87 -10.48 63.29 -62.89
CA GLU A 87 -10.43 64.64 -63.57
C GLU A 87 -10.09 64.55 -65.04
N LYS A 88 -9.80 63.36 -65.60
CA LYS A 88 -9.44 63.10 -67.01
C LYS A 88 -8.12 63.76 -67.43
N VAL A 89 -7.22 64.01 -66.48
CA VAL A 89 -5.91 64.68 -66.72
C VAL A 89 -4.79 63.65 -67.03
N THR A 90 -4.96 62.40 -66.63
CA THR A 90 -3.95 61.34 -66.79
C THR A 90 -4.46 60.19 -67.67
N SER A 91 -3.53 59.39 -68.23
CA SER A 91 -3.88 58.21 -69.01
C SER A 91 -4.26 57.00 -68.12
N ARG A 92 -5.05 56.07 -68.69
CA ARG A 92 -5.37 54.83 -68.02
C ARG A 92 -4.15 54.02 -67.69
N GLN A 93 -3.12 54.01 -68.49
CA GLN A 93 -1.88 53.29 -68.28
C GLN A 93 -1.14 53.77 -67.02
N GLU A 94 -1.09 55.07 -66.78
CA GLU A 94 -0.46 55.66 -65.59
C GLU A 94 -1.26 55.30 -64.29
N TYR A 95 -2.57 55.30 -64.38
CA TYR A 95 -3.44 54.84 -63.28
C TYR A 95 -3.20 53.36 -62.94
N ASP A 96 -3.23 52.50 -63.99
CA ASP A 96 -3.01 51.06 -63.81
C ASP A 96 -1.60 50.76 -63.27
N GLN A 97 -0.58 51.49 -63.64
CA GLN A 97 0.78 51.39 -63.08
C GLN A 97 0.82 51.76 -61.59
N ALA A 98 0.19 52.88 -61.22
CA ALA A 98 0.13 53.31 -59.83
C ALA A 98 -0.64 52.31 -58.95
N GLU A 99 -1.73 51.73 -59.47
CA GLU A 99 -2.49 50.69 -58.80
C GLU A 99 -1.69 49.39 -58.56
N GLN A 100 -0.94 48.95 -59.60
CA GLN A 100 -0.06 47.79 -59.48
C GLN A 100 1.02 48.01 -58.43
N ALA A 101 1.68 49.21 -58.46
CA ALA A 101 2.71 49.55 -57.47
C ALA A 101 2.18 49.51 -56.03
N PHE A 102 0.97 50.07 -55.82
CA PHE A 102 0.29 50.04 -54.52
C PHE A 102 -0.01 48.59 -54.08
N ARG A 103 -0.66 47.78 -54.95
CA ARG A 103 -1.02 46.38 -54.64
C ARG A 103 0.21 45.54 -54.33
N THR A 104 1.31 45.75 -55.06
CA THR A 104 2.60 45.06 -54.82
C THR A 104 3.19 45.44 -53.47
N ALA A 105 3.20 46.75 -53.12
CA ALA A 105 3.69 47.21 -51.83
C ALA A 105 2.83 46.70 -50.67
N GLU A 106 1.48 46.67 -50.85
CA GLU A 106 0.55 46.11 -49.85
C GLU A 106 0.78 44.62 -49.66
N ALA A 107 0.94 43.84 -50.73
CA ALA A 107 1.22 42.41 -50.65
C ALA A 107 2.55 42.13 -49.93
N ASN A 108 3.61 42.88 -50.22
CA ASN A 108 4.92 42.74 -49.58
C ASN A 108 4.84 43.05 -48.08
N TYR A 109 4.13 44.13 -47.70
CA TYR A 109 3.94 44.48 -46.29
C TYR A 109 3.15 43.40 -45.53
N LYS A 110 2.04 42.91 -46.11
CA LYS A 110 1.25 41.82 -45.54
C LYS A 110 2.09 40.54 -45.41
N ALA A 111 2.84 40.16 -46.42
CA ALA A 111 3.73 39.00 -46.40
C ALA A 111 4.76 39.09 -45.26
N ALA A 112 5.33 40.29 -45.04
CA ALA A 112 6.30 40.51 -43.98
C ALA A 112 5.66 40.38 -42.60
N ILE A 113 4.43 40.89 -42.40
CA ILE A 113 3.67 40.69 -41.14
C ILE A 113 3.35 39.23 -40.89
N GLU A 114 2.91 38.47 -41.89
CA GLU A 114 2.69 37.04 -41.73
C GLU A 114 4.01 36.28 -41.47
N GLY A 115 5.11 36.72 -42.04
CA GLY A 115 6.44 36.21 -41.75
C GLY A 115 6.85 36.41 -40.30
N LEU A 116 6.47 37.54 -39.67
CA LEU A 116 6.69 37.75 -38.21
C LEU A 116 5.97 36.70 -37.38
N LYS A 117 4.73 36.38 -37.69
CA LYS A 117 3.97 35.34 -36.96
C LYS A 117 4.66 33.98 -37.06
N GLY A 118 5.26 33.67 -38.23
CA GLY A 118 6.08 32.47 -38.40
C GLY A 118 7.32 32.46 -37.51
N THR A 119 7.96 33.63 -37.35
CA THR A 119 9.14 33.78 -36.47
C THR A 119 8.73 33.68 -34.97
N GLU A 120 7.60 34.28 -34.61
CA GLU A 120 7.02 34.13 -33.24
C GLU A 120 6.73 32.68 -32.93
N ALA A 121 6.13 31.93 -33.85
CA ALA A 121 5.91 30.50 -33.70
C ALA A 121 7.21 29.70 -33.52
N SER A 122 8.29 30.11 -34.21
CA SER A 122 9.62 29.51 -34.02
C SER A 122 10.18 29.76 -32.61
N ILE A 123 9.98 30.96 -32.03
CA ILE A 123 10.36 31.25 -30.63
C ILE A 123 9.59 30.34 -29.69
N MET A 124 8.27 30.22 -29.86
CA MET A 124 7.45 29.31 -29.00
C MET A 124 7.97 27.86 -29.06
N GLY A 125 8.37 27.40 -30.24
CA GLY A 125 9.01 26.10 -30.44
C GLY A 125 10.34 25.95 -29.67
N ALA A 126 11.20 26.94 -29.74
CA ALA A 126 12.47 26.97 -29.02
C ALA A 126 12.27 27.05 -27.49
N GLU A 127 11.32 27.87 -27.03
CA GLU A 127 10.95 27.96 -25.60
C GLU A 127 10.40 26.65 -25.06
N ALA A 128 9.60 25.92 -25.84
CA ALA A 128 9.11 24.60 -25.47
C ALA A 128 10.25 23.59 -25.30
N GLN A 129 11.27 23.63 -26.15
CA GLN A 129 12.48 22.81 -26.03
C GLN A 129 13.28 23.16 -24.76
N LEU A 130 13.47 24.46 -24.49
CA LEU A 130 14.13 24.94 -23.27
C LEU A 130 13.35 24.51 -22.01
N ALA A 131 12.03 24.62 -22.02
CA ALA A 131 11.18 24.19 -20.92
C ALA A 131 11.32 22.68 -20.64
N ARG A 132 11.41 21.87 -21.69
CA ARG A 132 11.68 20.43 -21.55
C ARG A 132 13.06 20.18 -20.93
N ALA A 133 14.11 20.83 -21.41
CA ALA A 133 15.46 20.67 -20.87
C ALA A 133 15.56 21.13 -19.40
N ASN A 134 14.87 22.21 -19.02
CA ASN A 134 14.76 22.65 -17.63
C ASN A 134 14.08 21.59 -16.74
N LYS A 135 13.05 20.94 -17.25
CA LYS A 135 12.36 19.87 -16.54
C LYS A 135 13.26 18.64 -16.34
N ASP A 136 14.02 18.26 -17.37
CA ASP A 136 14.97 17.15 -17.28
C ASP A 136 16.12 17.48 -16.31
N LEU A 137 16.61 18.71 -16.30
CA LEU A 137 17.57 19.19 -15.30
C LEU A 137 16.97 19.15 -13.88
N SER A 138 15.71 19.55 -13.69
CA SER A 138 15.08 19.49 -12.38
C SER A 138 14.95 18.06 -11.83
N ARG A 139 14.80 17.07 -12.72
CA ARG A 139 14.72 15.64 -12.37
C ARG A 139 16.04 15.02 -11.91
N THR A 140 17.17 15.75 -12.07
CA THR A 140 18.46 15.33 -11.49
C THR A 140 18.50 15.51 -9.98
N THR A 141 17.59 16.34 -9.43
CA THR A 141 17.42 16.52 -7.99
C THR A 141 16.25 15.67 -7.51
N LEU A 142 16.55 14.65 -6.72
CA LEU A 142 15.57 13.74 -6.17
C LEU A 142 14.99 14.31 -4.87
N VAL A 143 13.66 14.43 -4.80
CA VAL A 143 12.96 14.98 -3.65
C VAL A 143 11.98 13.97 -3.04
N ALA A 144 11.71 14.10 -1.76
CA ALA A 144 10.75 13.26 -1.06
C ALA A 144 9.33 13.49 -1.61
N PRO A 145 8.60 12.43 -2.01
CA PRO A 145 7.24 12.53 -2.53
C PRO A 145 6.22 12.84 -1.44
N MET A 146 6.52 12.47 -0.18
CA MET A 146 5.66 12.63 0.99
C MET A 146 6.49 12.77 2.27
N ASP A 147 5.82 13.16 3.37
CA ASP A 147 6.41 13.12 4.71
C ASP A 147 6.54 11.66 5.16
N GLY A 148 7.66 11.30 5.77
CA GLY A 148 7.86 9.94 6.23
C GLY A 148 9.26 9.68 6.76
N VAL A 149 9.61 8.40 6.83
CA VAL A 149 10.94 7.93 7.23
C VAL A 149 11.53 7.07 6.12
N ILE A 150 12.83 7.17 5.90
CA ILE A 150 13.52 6.30 4.93
C ILE A 150 13.55 4.87 5.49
N SER A 151 12.77 3.97 4.89
CA SER A 151 12.67 2.57 5.30
C SER A 151 13.74 1.69 4.70
N LEU A 152 14.24 2.05 3.52
CA LEU A 152 15.31 1.37 2.81
C LEU A 152 16.14 2.38 2.04
N LEU A 153 17.47 2.24 2.08
CA LEU A 153 18.41 2.97 1.26
C LEU A 153 19.27 1.97 0.49
N ALA A 154 18.95 1.77 -0.80
CA ALA A 154 19.59 0.74 -1.64
C ALA A 154 20.84 1.20 -2.38
N VAL A 155 21.19 2.51 -2.32
CA VAL A 155 22.26 3.11 -3.09
C VAL A 155 23.23 3.89 -2.22
N LYS A 156 24.45 4.13 -2.75
CA LYS A 156 25.51 4.90 -2.08
C LYS A 156 25.93 6.10 -2.94
N LYS A 157 26.50 7.12 -2.30
CA LYS A 157 27.15 8.23 -2.99
C LYS A 157 28.28 7.71 -3.90
N GLY A 158 28.35 8.21 -5.16
CA GLY A 158 29.28 7.76 -6.17
C GLY A 158 28.78 6.58 -7.02
N GLU A 159 27.62 6.01 -6.68
CA GLU A 159 27.02 4.92 -7.45
C GLU A 159 26.28 5.44 -8.69
N ARG A 160 26.28 4.64 -9.77
CA ARG A 160 25.60 4.96 -11.00
C ARG A 160 24.22 4.33 -11.03
N VAL A 161 23.19 5.16 -11.26
CA VAL A 161 21.80 4.75 -11.30
C VAL A 161 21.20 4.90 -12.68
N VAL A 162 20.20 4.07 -12.98
CA VAL A 162 19.46 4.09 -14.24
C VAL A 162 18.09 4.70 -14.01
N GLY A 163 17.71 5.66 -14.87
CA GLY A 163 16.41 6.33 -14.80
C GLY A 163 15.26 5.48 -15.33
N THR A 164 14.05 5.83 -14.92
CA THR A 164 12.80 5.12 -15.29
C THR A 164 12.32 5.40 -16.72
N ALA A 165 12.94 6.35 -17.42
CA ALA A 165 12.45 6.84 -18.74
C ALA A 165 12.43 5.77 -19.85
N GLN A 166 13.25 4.72 -19.77
CA GLN A 166 13.39 3.70 -20.82
C GLN A 166 13.35 2.26 -20.31
N MET A 167 13.54 2.04 -19.02
CA MET A 167 13.58 0.70 -18.39
C MET A 167 13.04 0.78 -16.96
N ALA A 168 12.90 -0.38 -16.29
CA ALA A 168 12.68 -0.40 -14.86
C ALA A 168 13.88 0.30 -14.18
N GLY A 169 13.65 1.51 -13.64
CA GLY A 169 14.70 2.33 -13.01
C GLY A 169 15.26 1.67 -11.75
N THR A 170 16.47 2.08 -11.36
CA THR A 170 17.09 1.65 -10.10
C THR A 170 16.27 2.16 -8.92
N GLU A 171 15.82 1.28 -8.04
CA GLU A 171 15.22 1.67 -6.78
C GLU A 171 16.31 2.24 -5.87
N MET A 172 16.26 3.55 -5.58
CA MET A 172 17.27 4.20 -4.75
C MET A 172 16.94 4.09 -3.27
N MET A 173 15.70 4.36 -2.91
CA MET A 173 15.24 4.34 -1.52
C MET A 173 13.73 4.18 -1.43
N ARG A 174 13.24 3.93 -0.22
CA ARG A 174 11.81 3.92 0.10
C ARG A 174 11.49 4.92 1.19
N VAL A 175 10.39 5.61 1.03
CA VAL A 175 9.83 6.51 2.06
C VAL A 175 8.55 5.88 2.58
N ALA A 176 8.47 5.63 3.89
CA ALA A 176 7.32 5.05 4.56
C ALA A 176 6.63 6.07 5.46
N ASP A 177 5.30 6.16 5.39
CA ASP A 177 4.50 6.95 6.33
C ASP A 177 4.31 6.18 7.63
N MET A 178 4.89 6.70 8.72
CA MET A 178 4.84 6.07 10.04
C MET A 178 3.60 6.44 10.86
N ARG A 179 2.70 7.28 10.35
CA ARG A 179 1.46 7.67 11.04
C ARG A 179 0.42 6.57 11.04
N SER A 180 0.47 5.66 10.09
CA SER A 180 -0.46 4.54 9.96
C SER A 180 0.31 3.24 9.79
N ILE A 181 0.22 2.37 10.82
CA ILE A 181 0.89 1.07 10.83
C ILE A 181 -0.10 0.01 10.42
N GLU A 182 0.31 -0.76 9.44
CA GLU A 182 -0.42 -1.90 8.91
C GLU A 182 0.36 -3.18 9.18
N ILE A 183 -0.35 -4.18 9.64
CA ILE A 183 0.17 -5.54 9.78
C ILE A 183 -0.56 -6.41 8.78
N ARG A 184 0.19 -7.22 8.07
CA ARG A 184 -0.34 -8.19 7.10
C ARG A 184 -0.15 -9.57 7.64
N VAL A 185 -1.26 -10.27 7.88
CA VAL A 185 -1.25 -11.65 8.35
C VAL A 185 -1.84 -12.57 7.29
N ASP A 186 -1.30 -13.76 7.19
CA ASP A 186 -1.79 -14.78 6.29
C ASP A 186 -2.81 -15.66 7.04
N VAL A 187 -4.05 -15.69 6.54
CA VAL A 187 -5.16 -16.46 7.11
C VAL A 187 -5.55 -17.54 6.13
N GLY A 188 -5.67 -18.78 6.61
CA GLY A 188 -6.04 -19.92 5.80
C GLY A 188 -7.47 -19.83 5.24
N GLU A 189 -7.73 -20.52 4.13
CA GLU A 189 -9.03 -20.55 3.45
C GLU A 189 -10.18 -20.99 4.36
N ASN A 190 -9.95 -21.91 5.30
CA ASN A 190 -10.97 -22.41 6.22
C ASN A 190 -11.41 -21.38 7.29
N ASP A 191 -10.56 -20.41 7.60
CA ASP A 191 -10.81 -19.43 8.66
C ASP A 191 -11.23 -18.06 8.09
N ILE A 192 -10.93 -17.77 6.83
CA ILE A 192 -11.28 -16.48 6.22
C ILE A 192 -12.78 -16.18 6.22
N PRO A 193 -13.73 -17.15 6.06
CA PRO A 193 -15.15 -16.85 6.11
C PRO A 193 -15.63 -16.36 7.49
N LYS A 194 -14.86 -16.61 8.55
CA LYS A 194 -15.16 -16.18 9.91
C LYS A 194 -14.72 -14.73 10.14
N VAL A 195 -13.73 -14.24 9.40
CA VAL A 195 -13.13 -12.88 9.55
C VAL A 195 -13.98 -11.85 8.83
N LYS A 196 -14.34 -10.77 9.53
CA LYS A 196 -15.12 -9.65 8.98
C LYS A 196 -14.34 -8.35 9.07
N LEU A 197 -14.69 -7.42 8.17
CA LEU A 197 -14.19 -6.06 8.25
C LEU A 197 -14.69 -5.41 9.54
N GLY A 198 -13.77 -4.79 10.29
CA GLY A 198 -14.06 -4.17 11.58
C GLY A 198 -13.80 -5.07 12.79
N ASP A 199 -13.43 -6.34 12.60
CA ASP A 199 -13.06 -7.22 13.70
C ASP A 199 -11.83 -6.67 14.42
N THR A 200 -11.85 -6.77 15.77
CA THR A 200 -10.72 -6.37 16.60
C THR A 200 -9.66 -7.47 16.57
N ALA A 201 -8.42 -7.08 16.42
CA ALA A 201 -7.28 -7.99 16.50
C ALA A 201 -6.34 -7.58 17.64
N LEU A 202 -5.88 -8.57 18.39
CA LEU A 202 -4.79 -8.42 19.35
C LEU A 202 -3.49 -8.82 18.65
N VAL A 203 -2.62 -7.85 18.46
CA VAL A 203 -1.36 -8.01 17.74
C VAL A 203 -0.21 -8.09 18.73
N GLU A 204 0.60 -9.10 18.61
CA GLU A 204 1.86 -9.27 19.33
C GLU A 204 3.01 -9.16 18.35
N VAL A 205 3.89 -8.19 18.57
CA VAL A 205 5.07 -7.95 17.74
C VAL A 205 6.27 -8.65 18.40
N ASP A 206 7.01 -9.45 17.65
CA ASP A 206 8.11 -10.28 18.17
C ASP A 206 9.19 -9.45 18.88
N ALA A 207 9.39 -8.20 18.45
CA ALA A 207 10.32 -7.27 19.08
C ALA A 207 9.86 -6.76 20.46
N TYR A 208 8.58 -6.90 20.81
CA TYR A 208 7.96 -6.44 22.07
C TYR A 208 7.20 -7.57 22.75
N THR A 209 7.93 -8.55 23.24
CA THR A 209 7.40 -9.68 24.00
C THR A 209 6.61 -9.19 25.23
N ASN A 210 5.51 -9.84 25.55
CA ASN A 210 4.59 -9.51 26.64
C ASN A 210 3.74 -8.25 26.46
N ARG A 211 3.65 -7.69 25.23
CA ARG A 211 2.79 -6.55 24.95
C ARG A 211 1.88 -6.83 23.76
N LYS A 212 0.56 -6.70 23.99
CA LYS A 212 -0.45 -6.84 22.95
C LYS A 212 -0.96 -5.47 22.53
N PHE A 213 -0.93 -5.22 21.23
CA PHE A 213 -1.44 -4.01 20.61
C PHE A 213 -2.82 -4.27 20.03
N LYS A 214 -3.71 -3.30 20.13
CA LYS A 214 -5.04 -3.41 19.52
C LYS A 214 -4.99 -2.92 18.08
N GLY A 215 -5.61 -3.69 17.18
CA GLY A 215 -5.79 -3.35 15.78
C GLY A 215 -7.21 -3.63 15.32
N LEU A 216 -7.55 -3.12 14.13
CA LEU A 216 -8.81 -3.36 13.44
C LEU A 216 -8.54 -3.93 12.06
N VAL A 217 -9.28 -4.98 11.70
CA VAL A 217 -9.28 -5.51 10.34
C VAL A 217 -9.97 -4.50 9.43
N TYR A 218 -9.24 -3.91 8.48
CA TYR A 218 -9.82 -2.92 7.58
C TYR A 218 -9.86 -3.37 6.12
N LYS A 219 -9.09 -4.42 5.77
CA LYS A 219 -9.06 -4.95 4.41
C LYS A 219 -8.74 -6.44 4.42
N ILE A 220 -9.43 -7.20 3.59
CA ILE A 220 -9.16 -8.60 3.28
C ILE A 220 -8.79 -8.64 1.81
N ALA A 221 -7.56 -9.04 1.48
CA ALA A 221 -7.10 -9.13 0.10
C ALA A 221 -7.30 -10.55 -0.43
N ASN A 222 -7.69 -10.67 -1.69
CA ASN A 222 -7.72 -11.95 -2.37
C ASN A 222 -6.30 -12.52 -2.51
N PRO A 223 -6.15 -13.85 -2.54
CA PRO A 223 -4.85 -14.47 -2.77
C PRO A 223 -4.31 -13.99 -4.12
N ASN A 224 -3.04 -13.61 -4.16
CA ASN A 224 -2.35 -13.32 -5.40
C ASN A 224 -2.18 -14.65 -6.16
N THR A 225 -3.10 -14.96 -7.05
CA THR A 225 -2.89 -15.96 -8.10
C THR A 225 -1.92 -15.39 -9.15
N GLN A 226 -0.69 -15.06 -8.75
CA GLN A 226 0.39 -14.99 -9.74
C GLN A 226 0.68 -16.44 -10.14
N THR A 227 0.17 -16.80 -11.28
CA THR A 227 0.49 -18.00 -12.03
C THR A 227 2.00 -18.01 -12.32
N THR A 228 2.80 -18.42 -11.35
CA THR A 228 4.12 -18.96 -11.67
C THR A 228 3.83 -20.35 -12.21
N THR A 229 3.98 -20.47 -13.53
CA THR A 229 3.92 -21.72 -14.30
C THR A 229 5.00 -22.69 -13.84
N THR A 230 4.84 -23.25 -12.67
CA THR A 230 5.51 -24.49 -12.23
C THR A 230 4.57 -25.18 -11.27
N ALA A 231 3.65 -25.91 -11.87
CA ALA A 231 2.75 -26.83 -11.18
C ALA A 231 3.57 -27.92 -10.50
N THR A 232 3.71 -27.85 -9.19
CA THR A 232 3.81 -29.00 -8.28
C THR A 232 4.00 -28.52 -6.83
N SER A 233 2.95 -27.95 -6.24
CA SER A 233 2.83 -27.95 -4.78
C SER A 233 1.37 -27.74 -4.41
N THR A 234 0.88 -28.58 -3.53
CA THR A 234 -0.39 -28.43 -2.82
C THR A 234 -0.22 -27.26 -1.84
N GLU A 235 -0.11 -26.02 -2.37
CA GLU A 235 -0.05 -24.84 -1.54
C GLU A 235 -1.43 -24.53 -1.01
N VAL A 236 -1.56 -24.53 0.30
CA VAL A 236 -2.76 -24.06 0.99
C VAL A 236 -2.98 -22.59 0.63
N THR A 237 -4.15 -22.27 0.09
CA THR A 237 -4.50 -20.91 -0.30
C THR A 237 -4.61 -20.04 0.95
N ASN A 238 -3.70 -19.08 1.11
CA ASN A 238 -3.73 -18.12 2.20
C ASN A 238 -4.23 -16.75 1.72
N TYR A 239 -5.09 -16.14 2.50
CA TYR A 239 -5.63 -14.79 2.28
C TYR A 239 -4.89 -13.78 3.12
N LYS A 240 -4.51 -12.64 2.53
CA LYS A 240 -3.84 -11.57 3.28
C LYS A 240 -4.85 -10.67 3.95
N VAL A 241 -4.89 -10.73 5.27
CA VAL A 241 -5.72 -9.86 6.10
C VAL A 241 -4.87 -8.69 6.58
N HIS A 242 -5.36 -7.48 6.34
CA HIS A 242 -4.70 -6.24 6.69
C HIS A 242 -5.32 -5.66 7.96
N ILE A 243 -4.50 -5.51 8.98
CA ILE A 243 -4.88 -5.02 10.30
C ILE A 243 -4.19 -3.68 10.53
N ARG A 244 -4.96 -2.64 10.80
CA ARG A 244 -4.43 -1.32 11.17
C ARG A 244 -4.33 -1.23 12.67
N LEU A 245 -3.15 -0.89 13.20
CA LEU A 245 -2.96 -0.65 14.62
C LEU A 245 -3.67 0.63 15.05
N ILE A 246 -4.31 0.58 16.21
CA ILE A 246 -4.94 1.75 16.83
C ILE A 246 -3.85 2.59 17.49
N PRO A 247 -3.71 3.88 17.14
CA PRO A 247 -2.63 4.73 17.65
C PRO A 247 -2.57 4.81 19.19
N ASP A 248 -3.72 4.75 19.86
CA ASP A 248 -3.79 4.79 21.32
C ASP A 248 -3.11 3.59 22.00
N SER A 249 -2.94 2.46 21.30
CA SER A 249 -2.29 1.26 21.84
C SER A 249 -0.77 1.36 21.96
N TYR A 250 -0.13 2.34 21.29
CA TYR A 250 1.32 2.52 21.29
C TYR A 250 1.79 3.95 21.53
N LYS A 251 0.88 4.88 21.88
CA LYS A 251 1.20 6.29 22.18
C LYS A 251 2.28 6.47 23.25
N ASP A 252 2.25 5.66 24.27
CA ASP A 252 3.21 5.68 25.39
C ASP A 252 4.64 5.33 24.95
N MET A 253 4.81 4.67 23.81
CA MET A 253 6.12 4.35 23.22
C MET A 253 6.67 5.48 22.35
N MET A 254 5.83 6.44 21.96
CA MET A 254 6.22 7.57 21.12
C MET A 254 6.87 8.66 21.98
N ILE A 255 8.20 8.58 22.14
CA ILE A 255 8.98 9.57 22.89
C ILE A 255 9.48 10.61 21.89
N PRO A 256 9.19 11.93 22.10
CA PRO A 256 9.73 12.98 21.25
C PRO A 256 11.26 12.92 21.18
N GLY A 257 11.81 12.94 19.96
CA GLY A 257 13.26 12.88 19.73
C GLY A 257 13.87 11.48 19.69
N ARG A 258 13.08 10.41 19.85
CA ARG A 258 13.51 9.02 19.56
C ARG A 258 12.94 8.53 18.24
N ALA A 259 13.65 7.57 17.63
CA ALA A 259 13.18 6.87 16.45
C ALA A 259 11.82 6.20 16.74
N PHE A 260 10.98 6.11 15.72
CA PHE A 260 9.67 5.45 15.81
C PHE A 260 9.83 4.00 16.29
N PRO A 261 8.98 3.51 17.23
CA PRO A 261 9.18 2.20 17.86
C PRO A 261 9.07 1.01 16.90
N PHE A 262 8.25 1.13 15.85
CA PHE A 262 8.10 0.08 14.87
C PHE A 262 8.90 0.39 13.60
N ARG A 263 9.45 -0.66 12.99
CA ARG A 263 10.16 -0.56 11.71
C ARG A 263 9.46 -1.43 10.66
N PRO A 264 9.41 -1.00 9.39
CA PRO A 264 8.97 -1.87 8.30
C PRO A 264 9.77 -3.19 8.30
N GLY A 265 9.06 -4.30 8.04
CA GLY A 265 9.69 -5.64 8.05
C GLY A 265 9.77 -6.34 9.39
N MET A 266 9.27 -5.75 10.49
CA MET A 266 9.11 -6.47 11.76
C MET A 266 8.05 -7.56 11.63
N SER A 267 8.34 -8.74 12.22
CA SER A 267 7.40 -9.85 12.32
C SER A 267 6.41 -9.62 13.48
N ALA A 268 5.18 -10.06 13.25
CA ALA A 268 4.12 -9.98 14.24
C ALA A 268 3.11 -11.10 14.04
N SER A 269 2.49 -11.56 15.13
CA SER A 269 1.34 -12.44 15.14
C SER A 269 0.08 -11.67 15.54
N ALA A 270 -1.08 -12.11 15.09
CA ALA A 270 -2.34 -11.46 15.41
C ALA A 270 -3.45 -12.47 15.71
N ASP A 271 -4.11 -12.28 16.86
CA ASP A 271 -5.31 -13.01 17.26
C ASP A 271 -6.52 -12.19 16.83
N ILE A 272 -7.21 -12.60 15.76
CA ILE A 272 -8.41 -11.91 15.26
C ILE A 272 -9.65 -12.40 16.01
N GLN A 273 -10.34 -11.49 16.68
CA GLN A 273 -11.56 -11.77 17.44
C GLN A 273 -12.77 -11.72 16.51
N THR A 274 -13.13 -12.86 15.92
CA THR A 274 -14.20 -12.95 14.91
C THR A 274 -15.60 -12.93 15.50
N ASN A 275 -15.75 -13.31 16.77
CA ASN A 275 -17.05 -13.31 17.44
C ASN A 275 -16.86 -13.04 18.95
N THR A 276 -17.59 -12.09 19.50
CA THR A 276 -17.55 -11.73 20.91
C THR A 276 -18.96 -11.82 21.49
N LYS A 277 -19.13 -12.63 22.50
CA LYS A 277 -20.38 -12.71 23.27
C LYS A 277 -20.12 -12.30 24.72
N GLN A 278 -21.05 -11.58 25.30
CA GLN A 278 -20.97 -11.14 26.69
C GLN A 278 -21.99 -11.89 27.54
N ASN A 279 -21.67 -12.09 28.83
CA ASN A 279 -22.55 -12.76 29.82
C ASN A 279 -22.94 -14.18 29.39
N VAL A 280 -21.99 -14.96 28.90
CA VAL A 280 -22.19 -16.37 28.54
C VAL A 280 -21.70 -17.30 29.64
N LEU A 281 -22.38 -18.44 29.78
CA LEU A 281 -21.90 -19.51 30.64
C LEU A 281 -20.70 -20.18 29.97
N ALA A 282 -19.53 -20.09 30.59
CA ALA A 282 -18.30 -20.63 30.03
C ALA A 282 -17.59 -21.55 31.02
N VAL A 283 -17.02 -22.62 30.53
CA VAL A 283 -16.20 -23.55 31.33
C VAL A 283 -14.78 -23.62 30.73
N PRO A 284 -13.75 -23.93 31.55
CA PRO A 284 -12.41 -24.16 31.02
C PRO A 284 -12.43 -25.27 29.97
N LEU A 285 -11.70 -25.07 28.86
CA LEU A 285 -11.67 -26.03 27.74
C LEU A 285 -11.34 -27.46 28.16
N ASN A 286 -10.47 -27.61 29.16
CA ASN A 286 -10.08 -28.91 29.72
C ASN A 286 -11.20 -29.65 30.45
N ALA A 287 -12.33 -29.01 30.77
CA ALA A 287 -13.48 -29.63 31.43
C ALA A 287 -14.42 -30.33 30.45
N VAL A 288 -14.39 -29.95 29.18
CA VAL A 288 -15.22 -30.55 28.13
C VAL A 288 -14.46 -31.69 27.49
N THR A 289 -15.12 -32.83 27.34
CA THR A 289 -14.54 -34.01 26.68
C THR A 289 -15.59 -34.67 25.80
N THR A 290 -15.13 -35.27 24.72
CA THR A 290 -15.96 -36.06 23.81
C THR A 290 -15.93 -37.53 24.23
N ARG A 291 -17.10 -38.17 24.31
CA ARG A 291 -17.27 -39.55 24.67
C ARG A 291 -18.23 -40.25 23.71
N GLU A 292 -17.98 -41.52 23.42
CA GLU A 292 -18.94 -42.36 22.69
C GLU A 292 -20.21 -42.60 23.54
N LYS A 293 -21.35 -42.61 22.87
CA LYS A 293 -22.69 -42.70 23.44
C LYS A 293 -22.90 -43.91 24.37
N ASN A 294 -22.10 -44.98 24.28
CA ASN A 294 -22.24 -46.23 25.01
C ASN A 294 -21.00 -46.63 25.84
N SER A 295 -20.09 -45.72 26.17
CA SER A 295 -18.82 -46.07 26.85
C SER A 295 -18.97 -46.46 28.33
N ASP A 296 -20.15 -46.25 28.96
CA ASP A 296 -20.36 -46.50 30.39
C ASP A 296 -21.09 -47.85 30.69
N GLY A 297 -21.38 -48.66 29.67
CA GLY A 297 -22.09 -49.93 29.84
C GLY A 297 -21.40 -51.14 29.19
N LYS A 298 -20.83 -52.00 30.01
CA LYS A 298 -20.31 -53.35 29.76
C LYS A 298 -18.86 -53.48 29.28
N GLU A 299 -18.03 -53.95 30.18
CA GLU A 299 -16.83 -54.71 29.88
C GLU A 299 -17.21 -56.00 29.13
N GLY A 300 -16.51 -56.26 28.03
CA GLY A 300 -16.40 -57.56 27.40
C GLY A 300 -17.15 -57.74 26.09
N ALA A 301 -16.50 -57.39 24.99
CA ALA A 301 -16.43 -58.20 23.78
C ALA A 301 -15.44 -57.54 22.77
N SER A 302 -14.25 -58.10 22.69
CA SER A 302 -13.37 -57.93 21.56
C SER A 302 -14.10 -58.38 20.30
N LYS A 303 -14.43 -57.44 19.39
CA LYS A 303 -14.77 -57.75 17.99
C LYS A 303 -13.57 -57.48 17.12
N GLU A 304 -13.18 -58.55 16.45
CA GLU A 304 -12.16 -58.59 15.42
C GLU A 304 -12.41 -57.56 14.32
N VAL A 305 -11.32 -56.93 13.91
CA VAL A 305 -11.28 -55.96 12.84
C VAL A 305 -11.53 -56.67 11.53
N SER A 306 -12.67 -56.49 10.90
CA SER A 306 -12.86 -56.75 9.47
C SER A 306 -12.51 -55.45 8.70
N THR A 307 -11.42 -55.55 7.96
CA THR A 307 -10.99 -54.57 6.95
C THR A 307 -11.95 -54.66 5.77
N ASP A 308 -12.84 -53.69 5.65
CA ASP A 308 -13.44 -53.11 4.44
C ASP A 308 -14.60 -52.19 4.84
N ASP A 309 -14.35 -50.87 4.97
CA ASP A 309 -15.30 -49.87 4.52
C ASP A 309 -14.67 -48.46 4.75
N LYS A 310 -15.01 -47.54 3.86
CA LYS A 310 -14.59 -46.14 3.83
C LYS A 310 -14.84 -45.42 5.15
N PRO A 311 -14.02 -44.42 5.56
CA PRO A 311 -14.27 -43.62 6.74
C PRO A 311 -15.40 -42.61 6.45
N GLY A 312 -16.63 -43.02 6.69
CA GLY A 312 -17.71 -42.12 7.00
C GLY A 312 -17.65 -41.86 8.51
N ILE A 313 -17.24 -40.68 8.91
CA ILE A 313 -17.37 -40.24 10.31
C ILE A 313 -18.87 -40.04 10.54
N ASP A 314 -19.52 -41.02 11.20
CA ASP A 314 -20.86 -40.83 11.75
C ASP A 314 -20.76 -39.83 12.90
N ASP A 315 -21.08 -38.59 12.64
CA ASP A 315 -21.17 -37.46 13.64
C ASP A 315 -22.19 -37.74 14.76
N GLU A 316 -23.00 -38.81 14.65
CA GLU A 316 -24.01 -39.22 15.65
C GLU A 316 -23.45 -40.10 16.79
N ALA A 317 -22.19 -40.55 16.70
CA ALA A 317 -21.65 -41.53 17.67
C ALA A 317 -20.96 -40.88 18.89
N VAL A 318 -20.64 -39.58 18.83
CA VAL A 318 -19.84 -38.89 19.87
C VAL A 318 -20.67 -37.79 20.54
N GLU A 319 -20.61 -37.74 21.86
CA GLU A 319 -21.30 -36.72 22.69
C GLU A 319 -20.28 -35.86 23.43
N GLU A 320 -20.52 -34.56 23.48
CA GLU A 320 -19.78 -33.64 24.32
C GLU A 320 -20.32 -33.68 25.75
N VAL A 321 -19.46 -33.92 26.71
CA VAL A 321 -19.85 -34.12 28.10
C VAL A 321 -18.96 -33.36 29.07
N VAL A 322 -19.55 -32.95 30.19
CA VAL A 322 -18.85 -32.31 31.31
C VAL A 322 -19.22 -33.10 32.59
N PHE A 323 -18.25 -33.22 33.49
CA PHE A 323 -18.46 -33.85 34.78
C PHE A 323 -18.69 -32.78 35.85
N ILE A 324 -19.90 -32.83 36.49
CA ILE A 324 -20.28 -31.92 37.57
C ILE A 324 -20.04 -32.64 38.91
N VAL A 325 -19.44 -31.94 39.88
CA VAL A 325 -19.25 -32.44 41.22
C VAL A 325 -20.53 -32.19 42.06
N GLN A 326 -21.13 -33.25 42.58
CA GLN A 326 -22.28 -33.19 43.47
C GLN A 326 -21.85 -32.98 44.94
N LYS A 327 -22.80 -32.62 45.81
CA LYS A 327 -22.56 -32.38 47.25
C LYS A 327 -21.92 -33.56 47.99
N ASP A 328 -22.04 -34.77 47.46
CA ASP A 328 -21.47 -36.02 48.00
C ASP A 328 -20.06 -36.32 47.46
N ASN A 329 -19.38 -35.36 46.84
CA ASN A 329 -18.11 -35.54 46.13
C ASN A 329 -18.16 -36.61 45.00
N LYS A 330 -19.35 -36.97 44.54
CA LYS A 330 -19.52 -37.81 43.35
C LYS A 330 -19.65 -36.98 42.11
N VAL A 331 -19.11 -37.47 41.00
CA VAL A 331 -19.26 -36.80 39.72
C VAL A 331 -20.48 -37.35 38.99
N LYS A 332 -21.18 -36.41 38.30
CA LYS A 332 -22.28 -36.72 37.40
C LYS A 332 -21.89 -36.33 36.00
N LYS A 333 -22.00 -37.27 35.08
CA LYS A 333 -21.81 -37.00 33.63
C LYS A 333 -23.03 -36.26 33.12
N VAL A 334 -22.79 -35.08 32.50
CA VAL A 334 -23.85 -34.26 31.89
C VAL A 334 -23.49 -34.00 30.45
N LYS A 335 -24.44 -34.27 29.56
CA LYS A 335 -24.32 -33.91 28.16
C LYS A 335 -24.48 -32.41 28.01
N VAL A 336 -23.56 -31.79 27.28
CA VAL A 336 -23.56 -30.35 27.02
C VAL A 336 -23.60 -30.08 25.53
N LYS A 337 -24.10 -28.92 25.20
CA LYS A 337 -24.00 -28.35 23.84
C LYS A 337 -23.10 -27.15 23.89
N THR A 338 -22.00 -27.24 23.21
CA THR A 338 -21.01 -26.17 23.17
C THR A 338 -21.24 -25.21 22.00
N ALA A 339 -20.62 -24.01 22.03
CA ALA A 339 -20.66 -23.05 20.93
C ALA A 339 -19.30 -22.45 20.70
N ILE A 340 -19.11 -21.12 20.92
CA ILE A 340 -17.82 -20.48 20.67
C ILE A 340 -16.80 -20.88 21.75
N GLN A 341 -15.53 -20.97 21.30
CA GLN A 341 -14.42 -21.28 22.21
C GLN A 341 -13.28 -20.29 21.98
N ASP A 342 -12.52 -20.05 23.03
CA ASP A 342 -11.24 -19.37 22.97
C ASP A 342 -10.10 -20.32 23.40
N LEU A 343 -8.89 -19.77 23.62
CA LEU A 343 -7.73 -20.55 24.06
C LEU A 343 -7.91 -21.24 25.45
N ASN A 344 -8.79 -20.72 26.31
CA ASN A 344 -8.93 -21.15 27.70
C ASN A 344 -10.32 -21.66 28.03
N TYR A 345 -11.37 -21.12 27.41
CA TYR A 345 -12.77 -21.33 27.76
C TYR A 345 -13.61 -21.71 26.56
N ILE A 346 -14.70 -22.43 26.81
CA ILE A 346 -15.71 -22.82 25.83
C ILE A 346 -17.09 -22.45 26.35
N GLU A 347 -17.94 -21.85 25.52
CA GLU A 347 -19.31 -21.49 25.81
C GLU A 347 -20.18 -22.74 25.89
N ILE A 348 -21.03 -22.83 26.91
CA ILE A 348 -22.03 -23.89 27.07
C ILE A 348 -23.41 -23.28 26.85
N LEU A 349 -24.13 -23.79 25.84
CA LEU A 349 -25.50 -23.36 25.54
C LEU A 349 -26.55 -24.10 26.38
N GLU A 350 -26.35 -25.42 26.59
CA GLU A 350 -27.29 -26.29 27.27
C GLU A 350 -26.53 -27.33 28.13
N GLY A 351 -27.10 -27.69 29.27
CA GLY A 351 -26.63 -28.79 30.12
C GLY A 351 -25.99 -28.36 31.43
N LEU A 352 -25.63 -27.10 31.65
CA LEU A 352 -25.07 -26.58 32.89
C LEU A 352 -25.88 -25.39 33.41
N ASN A 353 -25.84 -25.16 34.72
CA ASN A 353 -26.38 -23.97 35.36
C ASN A 353 -25.27 -23.13 35.98
N ASP A 354 -25.55 -21.85 36.18
CA ASP A 354 -24.61 -20.95 36.86
C ASP A 354 -24.40 -21.43 38.32
N GLY A 355 -23.13 -21.55 38.72
CA GLY A 355 -22.72 -22.04 40.03
C GLY A 355 -22.38 -23.53 40.09
N ASP A 356 -22.57 -24.31 39.02
CA ASP A 356 -22.18 -25.72 38.98
C ASP A 356 -20.65 -25.86 39.04
N GLN A 357 -20.16 -26.78 39.88
CA GLN A 357 -18.74 -27.10 40.00
C GLN A 357 -18.36 -28.17 38.98
N VAL A 358 -17.48 -27.81 38.04
CA VAL A 358 -17.02 -28.71 36.97
C VAL A 358 -15.62 -29.23 37.23
N VAL A 359 -15.35 -30.46 36.82
CA VAL A 359 -14.02 -31.10 36.94
C VAL A 359 -13.15 -30.60 35.78
N THR A 360 -12.05 -29.92 36.11
CA THR A 360 -11.15 -29.30 35.11
C THR A 360 -9.85 -30.06 34.87
N GLY A 361 -9.55 -31.12 35.63
CA GLY A 361 -8.31 -31.85 35.41
C GLY A 361 -8.00 -32.95 36.42
N PRO A 362 -6.93 -33.71 36.20
CA PRO A 362 -6.07 -33.79 35.02
C PRO A 362 -6.78 -34.26 33.74
N TYR A 363 -6.42 -33.74 32.57
CA TYR A 363 -7.11 -34.03 31.30
C TYR A 363 -7.27 -35.54 31.02
N ASN A 364 -6.20 -36.33 31.21
CA ASN A 364 -6.26 -37.79 31.03
C ASN A 364 -7.29 -38.48 31.95
N THR A 365 -7.50 -37.94 33.13
CA THR A 365 -8.51 -38.48 34.08
C THR A 365 -9.91 -38.11 33.59
N VAL A 366 -10.12 -36.86 33.19
CA VAL A 366 -11.42 -36.40 32.70
C VAL A 366 -11.77 -37.06 31.37
N SER A 367 -10.80 -37.22 30.45
CA SER A 367 -11.06 -37.78 29.12
C SER A 367 -11.19 -39.29 29.06
N LYS A 368 -10.50 -40.08 29.96
CA LYS A 368 -10.43 -41.54 29.82
C LYS A 368 -10.90 -42.33 31.04
N ILE A 369 -10.64 -41.82 32.26
CA ILE A 369 -10.78 -42.63 33.50
C ILE A 369 -12.10 -42.34 34.22
N LEU A 370 -12.55 -41.08 34.24
CA LEU A 370 -13.67 -40.63 35.03
C LEU A 370 -14.98 -41.20 34.46
N LYS A 371 -15.77 -41.90 35.31
CA LYS A 371 -17.09 -42.45 34.98
C LYS A 371 -18.15 -41.81 35.89
N ASP A 372 -19.41 -41.90 35.48
CA ASP A 372 -20.54 -41.43 36.26
C ASP A 372 -20.56 -42.10 37.64
N GLY A 373 -20.77 -41.32 38.70
CA GLY A 373 -20.81 -41.79 40.07
C GLY A 373 -19.45 -41.97 40.76
N ASN A 374 -18.33 -41.73 40.12
CA ASN A 374 -17.00 -41.83 40.75
C ASN A 374 -16.81 -40.76 41.84
N LEU A 375 -16.12 -41.13 42.93
CA LEU A 375 -15.72 -40.20 43.99
C LEU A 375 -14.49 -39.41 43.57
N VAL A 376 -14.53 -38.09 43.71
CA VAL A 376 -13.41 -37.18 43.41
C VAL A 376 -13.01 -36.39 44.65
N LYS A 377 -11.73 -36.06 44.73
CA LYS A 377 -11.17 -35.20 45.78
C LYS A 377 -10.82 -33.86 45.17
N ILE A 378 -11.42 -32.79 45.70
CA ILE A 378 -11.09 -31.43 45.27
C ILE A 378 -9.71 -31.05 45.82
N VAL A 379 -8.79 -30.70 44.94
CA VAL A 379 -7.43 -30.24 45.26
C VAL A 379 -7.15 -28.90 44.59
N PRO A 380 -6.42 -27.98 45.24
CA PRO A 380 -5.97 -26.74 44.59
C PRO A 380 -5.13 -27.05 43.36
N LYS A 381 -5.20 -26.17 42.33
CA LYS A 381 -4.50 -26.33 41.04
C LYS A 381 -3.00 -26.55 41.17
N ASP A 382 -2.38 -25.93 42.18
CA ASP A 382 -0.95 -26.03 42.46
C ASP A 382 -0.49 -27.39 42.97
N LYS A 383 -1.43 -28.22 43.51
CA LYS A 383 -1.15 -29.56 44.03
C LYS A 383 -1.57 -30.71 43.11
N LEU A 384 -2.04 -30.42 41.92
CA LEU A 384 -2.49 -31.41 40.94
C LEU A 384 -1.37 -32.28 40.38
N PHE A 385 -0.12 -31.82 40.44
CA PHE A 385 1.05 -32.47 39.84
C PHE A 385 2.10 -32.90 40.88
N GLU A 386 1.80 -32.80 42.19
CA GLU A 386 2.66 -33.42 43.19
C GLU A 386 2.48 -34.95 43.12
N GLU A 387 3.44 -35.64 42.55
CA GLU A 387 3.55 -37.09 42.56
C GLU A 387 3.60 -37.57 44.04
N LYS A 388 2.66 -38.41 44.43
CA LYS A 388 2.82 -39.22 45.65
C LYS A 388 4.06 -40.05 45.47
N LYS A 389 5.19 -39.69 46.16
CA LYS A 389 6.22 -40.64 46.44
C LYS A 389 5.58 -41.84 47.13
N LYS A 390 5.58 -42.99 46.45
CA LYS A 390 5.24 -44.28 47.06
C LYS A 390 6.29 -44.54 48.09
N GLU A 391 5.89 -44.65 49.35
CA GLU A 391 6.59 -45.44 50.34
C GLU A 391 6.56 -46.91 49.99
#